data_1cfd6e7a0561a8e0c6ee308359be6918
#
_entry.id   1cfd6e7a0561a8e0c6ee308359be6918
#
_cell.length_a   1.000
_cell.length_b   1.000
_cell.length_c   1.000
_cell.angle_alpha   90.00
_cell.angle_beta   90.00
_cell.angle_gamma   90.00
#
_symmetry.space_group_name_H-M   'P 1'
#
loop_
_entity.id
_entity.type
_entity.pdbx_description
1 polymer ?
#
loop_
_entity_poly.entity_id
_entity_poly.type
_entity_poly.pdbx_seq_one_letter_code
_entity_poly.pdbx_strand_id
1 'polypeptide(L)'
;MLRLYTHSTKELLTLSIGDRIKKARVFRGMTQKELGIAVGFNEKNADIRIAQYESNTRRPKSGTLNKIAEVLDVGFFTLYEPYPHNAENIMYSLLDQGNNPTRVQLEEVLITDGLQRSQKRIAVVYNYDHMDEYLREWKLRREQVLNHTITVEEYTEWVVNWPDTSD
;
A
#
# COMPACT_ATOMS: atom_id res chain seq x y z
N MET A 1 -6.04 -3.72 -22.12
CA MET A 1 -6.07 -2.50 -21.30
C MET A 1 -5.70 -2.71 -19.82
N LEU A 2 -5.53 -3.92 -19.36
CA LEU A 2 -5.09 -4.25 -17.96
C LEU A 2 -3.55 -4.15 -17.72
N ARG A 3 -2.77 -3.89 -18.76
CA ARG A 3 -1.29 -3.96 -18.70
C ARG A 3 -0.61 -2.76 -18.02
N LEU A 4 -1.25 -1.60 -17.94
CA LEU A 4 -0.66 -0.39 -17.32
C LEU A 4 -0.73 -0.42 -15.78
N TYR A 5 -1.70 -1.13 -15.23
CA TYR A 5 -1.89 -1.24 -13.78
C TYR A 5 -1.03 -2.32 -13.12
N THR A 6 -0.63 -3.36 -13.88
CA THR A 6 0.06 -4.53 -13.32
C THR A 6 1.53 -4.28 -12.97
N HIS A 7 2.20 -3.30 -13.58
CA HIS A 7 3.60 -3.00 -13.27
C HIS A 7 3.72 -2.11 -12.02
N SER A 8 2.92 -1.06 -11.91
CA SER A 8 3.04 -0.10 -10.79
C SER A 8 2.54 -0.67 -9.45
N THR A 9 1.42 -1.41 -9.44
CA THR A 9 0.87 -1.99 -8.19
C THR A 9 1.61 -3.23 -7.71
N LYS A 10 2.15 -4.04 -8.62
CA LYS A 10 2.95 -5.21 -8.25
C LYS A 10 4.28 -4.81 -7.61
N GLU A 11 4.88 -3.70 -8.08
CA GLU A 11 6.08 -3.13 -7.46
C GLU A 11 5.80 -2.54 -6.08
N LEU A 12 4.62 -1.94 -5.84
CA LEU A 12 4.27 -1.37 -4.53
C LEU A 12 4.14 -2.42 -3.42
N LEU A 13 3.65 -3.60 -3.74
CA LEU A 13 3.38 -4.66 -2.75
C LEU A 13 4.64 -5.42 -2.31
N THR A 14 5.75 -5.29 -3.04
CA THR A 14 7.03 -5.96 -2.74
C THR A 14 8.11 -5.01 -2.23
N LEU A 15 7.77 -3.72 -2.04
CA LEU A 15 8.75 -2.71 -1.63
C LEU A 15 9.11 -2.86 -0.14
N SER A 16 10.40 -2.87 0.14
CA SER A 16 10.91 -2.70 1.51
C SER A 16 10.55 -1.33 2.09
N ILE A 17 10.71 -1.17 3.41
CA ILE A 17 10.53 0.14 4.07
C ILE A 17 11.35 1.23 3.37
N GLY A 18 12.59 0.95 2.99
CA GLY A 18 13.45 1.91 2.31
C GLY A 18 12.92 2.32 0.94
N ASP A 19 12.45 1.37 0.16
CA ASP A 19 11.84 1.65 -1.15
C ASP A 19 10.57 2.50 -1.02
N ARG A 20 9.76 2.24 0.02
CA ARG A 20 8.54 3.02 0.31
C ARG A 20 8.86 4.45 0.70
N ILE A 21 9.85 4.65 1.60
CA ILE A 21 10.34 5.98 1.97
C ILE A 21 10.80 6.73 0.73
N LYS A 22 11.65 6.10 -0.10
CA LYS A 22 12.16 6.70 -1.33
C LYS A 22 11.04 7.10 -2.28
N LYS A 23 10.06 6.21 -2.49
CA LYS A 23 8.94 6.46 -3.39
C LYS A 23 8.08 7.62 -2.91
N ALA A 24 7.70 7.64 -1.63
CA ALA A 24 6.93 8.73 -1.03
C ALA A 24 7.69 10.07 -1.10
N ARG A 25 8.99 10.07 -0.80
CA ARG A 25 9.84 11.27 -0.90
C ARG A 25 9.89 11.81 -2.33
N VAL A 26 10.11 10.94 -3.30
CA VAL A 26 10.15 11.35 -4.73
C VAL A 26 8.78 11.86 -5.17
N PHE A 27 7.71 11.24 -4.73
CA PHE A 27 6.34 11.68 -5.01
C PHE A 27 6.07 13.10 -4.45
N ARG A 28 6.62 13.42 -3.26
CA ARG A 28 6.56 14.77 -2.66
C ARG A 28 7.62 15.74 -3.21
N GLY A 29 8.42 15.32 -4.19
CA GLY A 29 9.45 16.18 -4.82
C GLY A 29 10.62 16.56 -3.90
N MET A 30 10.81 15.89 -2.77
CA MET A 30 11.85 16.19 -1.80
C MET A 30 13.18 15.51 -2.12
N THR A 31 14.29 16.16 -1.82
CA THR A 31 15.62 15.55 -1.76
C THR A 31 15.81 14.77 -0.46
N GLN A 32 16.78 13.86 -0.42
CA GLN A 32 17.14 13.14 0.81
C GLN A 32 17.57 14.10 1.92
N LYS A 33 18.27 15.18 1.58
CA LYS A 33 18.72 16.20 2.53
C LYS A 33 17.53 16.94 3.13
N GLU A 34 16.60 17.42 2.32
CA GLU A 34 15.40 18.13 2.77
C GLU A 34 14.56 17.27 3.69
N LEU A 35 14.28 16.02 3.30
CA LEU A 35 13.56 15.08 4.15
C LEU A 35 14.29 14.88 5.48
N GLY A 36 15.59 14.65 5.45
CA GLY A 36 16.37 14.40 6.66
C GLY A 36 16.40 15.59 7.62
N ILE A 37 16.50 16.82 7.11
CA ILE A 37 16.42 18.03 7.93
C ILE A 37 15.02 18.18 8.53
N ALA A 38 13.98 18.00 7.73
CA ALA A 38 12.59 18.12 8.18
C ALA A 38 12.22 17.09 9.26
N VAL A 39 12.79 15.87 9.19
CA VAL A 39 12.65 14.82 10.22
C VAL A 39 13.40 15.17 11.53
N GLY A 40 14.32 16.18 11.48
CA GLY A 40 15.08 16.64 12.62
C GLY A 40 16.51 16.06 12.72
N PHE A 41 17.06 15.55 11.62
CA PHE A 41 18.47 15.15 11.61
C PHE A 41 19.39 16.36 11.45
N ASN A 42 20.62 16.22 11.98
CA ASN A 42 21.63 17.24 11.79
C ASN A 42 21.94 17.44 10.31
N GLU A 43 21.99 18.68 9.85
CA GLU A 43 22.18 19.05 8.44
C GLU A 43 23.41 18.39 7.80
N LYS A 44 24.49 18.17 8.58
CA LYS A 44 25.74 17.57 8.06
C LYS A 44 25.60 16.10 7.65
N ASN A 45 24.59 15.40 8.14
CA ASN A 45 24.41 13.96 7.88
C ASN A 45 22.96 13.58 7.58
N ALA A 46 22.10 14.55 7.31
CA ALA A 46 20.68 14.35 7.06
C ALA A 46 20.43 13.48 5.82
N ASP A 47 21.10 13.79 4.71
CA ASP A 47 21.08 13.04 3.48
C ASP A 47 21.60 11.61 3.63
N ILE A 48 22.73 11.44 4.35
CA ILE A 48 23.33 10.12 4.61
C ILE A 48 22.35 9.22 5.39
N ARG A 49 21.66 9.80 6.37
CA ARG A 49 20.67 9.05 7.17
C ARG A 49 19.50 8.55 6.33
N ILE A 50 18.94 9.42 5.49
CA ILE A 50 17.84 9.04 4.61
C ILE A 50 18.34 8.04 3.55
N ALA A 51 19.52 8.26 2.96
CA ALA A 51 20.11 7.31 2.02
C ALA A 51 20.30 5.91 2.64
N GLN A 52 20.73 5.82 3.91
CA GLN A 52 20.85 4.56 4.64
C GLN A 52 19.50 3.85 4.82
N TYR A 53 18.42 4.60 5.07
CA TYR A 53 17.08 4.05 5.18
C TYR A 53 16.57 3.58 3.81
N GLU A 54 16.71 4.41 2.77
CA GLU A 54 16.26 4.10 1.40
C GLU A 54 17.01 2.91 0.78
N SER A 55 18.28 2.71 1.15
CA SER A 55 19.08 1.56 0.70
C SER A 55 18.89 0.30 1.58
N ASN A 56 18.04 0.36 2.60
CA ASN A 56 17.85 -0.69 3.60
C ASN A 56 19.11 -1.10 4.37
N THR A 57 20.19 -0.30 4.28
CA THR A 57 21.41 -0.50 5.07
C THR A 57 21.13 -0.29 6.56
N ARG A 58 20.12 0.51 6.87
CA ARG A 58 19.63 0.76 8.22
C ARG A 58 18.10 0.82 8.22
N ARG A 59 17.47 0.21 9.25
CA ARG A 59 16.02 0.30 9.45
C ARG A 59 15.69 1.45 10.40
N PRO A 60 14.77 2.36 10.06
CA PRO A 60 14.31 3.39 10.98
C PRO A 60 13.54 2.74 12.14
N LYS A 61 13.69 3.30 13.36
CA LYS A 61 12.83 2.94 14.48
C LYS A 61 11.43 3.51 14.25
N SER A 62 10.40 2.93 14.89
CA SER A 62 8.99 3.34 14.71
C SER A 62 8.78 4.83 14.92
N GLY A 63 9.39 5.45 15.95
CA GLY A 63 9.27 6.90 16.18
C GLY A 63 9.91 7.76 15.06
N THR A 64 10.99 7.27 14.42
CA THR A 64 11.59 7.93 13.27
C THR A 64 10.73 7.74 12.03
N LEU A 65 10.16 6.54 11.86
CA LEU A 65 9.27 6.24 10.73
C LEU A 65 7.99 7.09 10.80
N ASN A 66 7.41 7.28 11.99
CA ASN A 66 6.29 8.20 12.21
C ASN A 66 6.63 9.61 11.74
N LYS A 67 7.77 10.17 12.19
CA LYS A 67 8.19 11.51 11.75
C LYS A 67 8.42 11.61 10.25
N ILE A 68 8.93 10.55 9.63
CA ILE A 68 9.08 10.50 8.16
C ILE A 68 7.69 10.53 7.49
N ALA A 69 6.72 9.77 8.02
CA ALA A 69 5.35 9.74 7.51
C ALA A 69 4.69 11.13 7.64
N GLU A 70 4.80 11.77 8.80
CA GLU A 70 4.29 13.13 9.05
C GLU A 70 4.89 14.15 8.07
N VAL A 71 6.22 14.16 7.88
CA VAL A 71 6.90 15.08 6.97
C VAL A 71 6.51 14.86 5.51
N LEU A 72 6.32 13.60 5.13
CA LEU A 72 5.92 13.23 3.77
C LEU A 72 4.40 13.35 3.54
N ASP A 73 3.64 13.68 4.61
CA ASP A 73 2.19 13.73 4.54
C ASP A 73 1.60 12.44 3.95
N VAL A 74 1.92 11.32 4.60
CA VAL A 74 1.43 9.97 4.24
C VAL A 74 1.06 9.20 5.50
N GLY A 75 0.13 8.27 5.38
CA GLY A 75 -0.22 7.37 6.48
C GLY A 75 0.98 6.52 6.94
N PHE A 76 1.10 6.27 8.25
CA PHE A 76 2.18 5.45 8.81
C PHE A 76 2.29 4.08 8.11
N PHE A 77 1.14 3.44 7.84
CA PHE A 77 1.09 2.13 7.20
C PHE A 77 1.52 2.14 5.74
N THR A 78 1.54 3.30 5.09
CA THR A 78 2.10 3.47 3.75
C THR A 78 3.60 3.19 3.73
N LEU A 79 4.31 3.60 4.78
CA LEU A 79 5.75 3.38 4.91
C LEU A 79 6.07 2.08 5.65
N TYR A 80 5.20 1.68 6.58
CA TYR A 80 5.39 0.46 7.36
C TYR A 80 5.24 -0.74 6.43
N GLU A 81 6.19 -1.67 6.52
CA GLU A 81 6.18 -2.90 5.74
C GLU A 81 5.04 -3.79 6.21
N PRO A 82 3.90 -3.87 5.48
CA PRO A 82 2.86 -4.80 5.86
C PRO A 82 3.36 -6.22 5.67
N TYR A 83 2.96 -7.11 6.57
CA TYR A 83 3.17 -8.54 6.41
C TYR A 83 2.50 -9.01 5.11
N PRO A 84 2.79 -10.07 4.63
CA PRO A 84 3.94 -10.74 4.06
C PRO A 84 3.80 -10.89 2.54
N HIS A 85 4.91 -10.84 1.84
CA HIS A 85 4.98 -10.72 0.39
C HIS A 85 4.79 -12.04 -0.39
N ASN A 86 4.51 -13.16 0.28
CA ASN A 86 4.32 -14.45 -0.40
C ASN A 86 2.94 -15.07 -0.09
N ALA A 87 2.52 -16.02 -0.92
CA ALA A 87 1.22 -16.65 -0.81
C ALA A 87 1.04 -17.38 0.54
N GLU A 88 2.11 -17.96 1.10
CA GLU A 88 2.10 -18.67 2.36
C GLU A 88 1.74 -17.74 3.52
N ASN A 89 2.31 -16.58 3.54
CA ASN A 89 2.08 -15.58 4.57
C ASN A 89 0.67 -14.97 4.48
N ILE A 90 0.17 -14.71 3.28
CA ILE A 90 -1.24 -14.33 3.08
C ILE A 90 -2.15 -15.45 3.60
N MET A 91 -1.80 -16.69 3.30
CA MET A 91 -2.57 -17.85 3.76
C MET A 91 -2.54 -17.97 5.29
N TYR A 92 -1.38 -17.78 5.96
CA TYR A 92 -1.31 -17.76 7.42
C TYR A 92 -2.18 -16.64 8.03
N SER A 93 -2.18 -15.44 7.46
CA SER A 93 -3.06 -14.35 7.88
C SER A 93 -4.54 -14.73 7.75
N LEU A 94 -4.91 -15.38 6.66
CA LEU A 94 -6.29 -15.85 6.44
C LEU A 94 -6.67 -16.96 7.41
N LEU A 95 -5.77 -17.92 7.67
CA LEU A 95 -6.00 -19.01 8.64
C LEU A 95 -6.15 -18.49 10.06
N ASP A 96 -5.35 -17.52 10.47
CA ASP A 96 -5.44 -16.88 11.79
C ASP A 96 -6.79 -16.18 11.98
N GLN A 97 -7.26 -15.46 10.97
CA GLN A 97 -8.59 -14.84 10.97
C GLN A 97 -9.73 -15.87 10.83
N GLY A 98 -9.49 -16.95 10.08
CA GLY A 98 -10.44 -18.04 9.81
C GLY A 98 -10.74 -18.93 11.01
N ASN A 99 -10.01 -18.80 12.12
CA ASN A 99 -10.36 -19.43 13.40
C ASN A 99 -11.71 -18.94 13.96
N ASN A 100 -12.25 -17.84 13.42
CA ASN A 100 -13.63 -17.43 13.61
C ASN A 100 -14.40 -17.59 12.30
N PRO A 101 -15.12 -18.72 12.09
CA PRO A 101 -15.81 -19.02 10.83
C PRO A 101 -16.95 -18.04 10.51
N THR A 102 -17.32 -17.17 11.44
CA THR A 102 -18.32 -16.13 11.20
C THR A 102 -17.73 -14.89 10.51
N ARG A 103 -16.40 -14.74 10.48
CA ARG A 103 -15.73 -13.56 9.90
C ARG A 103 -15.26 -13.75 8.47
N VAL A 104 -14.94 -14.98 8.08
CA VAL A 104 -14.40 -15.29 6.75
C VAL A 104 -15.15 -16.49 6.18
N GLN A 105 -15.68 -16.34 4.97
CA GLN A 105 -16.28 -17.43 4.19
C GLN A 105 -15.48 -17.65 2.90
N LEU A 106 -15.49 -18.87 2.43
CA LEU A 106 -14.86 -19.25 1.17
C LEU A 106 -15.95 -19.63 0.18
N GLU A 107 -16.00 -18.94 -0.95
CA GLU A 107 -17.01 -19.13 -1.98
C GLU A 107 -16.33 -19.51 -3.31
N GLU A 108 -16.93 -20.48 -4.02
CA GLU A 108 -16.52 -20.78 -5.39
C GLU A 108 -17.23 -19.81 -6.33
N VAL A 109 -16.45 -18.99 -7.04
CA VAL A 109 -16.97 -18.00 -7.98
C VAL A 109 -16.49 -18.28 -9.39
N LEU A 110 -17.33 -17.97 -10.38
CA LEU A 110 -16.97 -18.03 -11.78
C LEU A 110 -16.48 -16.67 -12.25
N ILE A 111 -15.21 -16.58 -12.62
CA ILE A 111 -14.62 -15.35 -13.14
C ILE A 111 -14.42 -15.50 -14.64
N THR A 112 -14.99 -14.56 -15.41
CA THR A 112 -14.81 -14.49 -16.85
C THR A 112 -13.79 -13.40 -17.19
N ASP A 113 -12.74 -13.77 -17.93
CA ASP A 113 -11.73 -12.82 -18.39
C ASP A 113 -12.20 -12.00 -19.61
N GLY A 114 -11.42 -10.99 -19.99
CA GLY A 114 -11.72 -10.15 -21.16
C GLY A 114 -11.74 -10.91 -22.51
N LEU A 115 -11.37 -12.20 -22.54
CA LEU A 115 -11.44 -13.09 -23.69
C LEU A 115 -12.63 -14.07 -23.59
N GLN A 116 -13.57 -13.79 -22.68
CA GLN A 116 -14.76 -14.62 -22.43
C GLN A 116 -14.45 -16.04 -21.92
N ARG A 117 -13.27 -16.27 -21.38
CA ARG A 117 -12.91 -17.56 -20.77
C ARG A 117 -13.29 -17.52 -19.29
N SER A 118 -14.13 -18.47 -18.90
CA SER A 118 -14.58 -18.57 -17.51
C SER A 118 -13.74 -19.59 -16.75
N GLN A 119 -13.31 -19.22 -15.56
CA GLN A 119 -12.55 -20.08 -14.64
C GLN A 119 -13.18 -20.03 -13.24
N LYS A 120 -13.29 -21.18 -12.60
CA LYS A 120 -13.66 -21.29 -11.20
C LYS A 120 -12.50 -20.81 -10.34
N ARG A 121 -12.79 -19.98 -9.37
CA ARG A 121 -11.84 -19.46 -8.40
C ARG A 121 -12.45 -19.51 -7.00
N ILE A 122 -11.62 -19.65 -5.99
CA ILE A 122 -12.06 -19.46 -4.62
C ILE A 122 -11.95 -17.98 -4.27
N ALA A 123 -13.06 -17.40 -3.83
CA ALA A 123 -13.12 -16.06 -3.29
C ALA A 123 -13.12 -16.13 -1.74
N VAL A 124 -12.49 -15.16 -1.14
CA VAL A 124 -12.56 -14.94 0.31
C VAL A 124 -13.57 -13.83 0.55
N VAL A 125 -14.63 -14.15 1.27
CA VAL A 125 -15.69 -13.20 1.64
C VAL A 125 -15.50 -12.84 3.11
N TYR A 126 -15.32 -11.55 3.38
CA TYR A 126 -15.23 -11.05 4.75
C TYR A 126 -16.61 -10.63 5.24
N ASN A 127 -17.11 -11.29 6.29
CA ASN A 127 -18.32 -10.88 7.01
C ASN A 127 -17.97 -9.83 8.07
N TYR A 128 -17.42 -8.71 7.62
CA TYR A 128 -17.00 -7.61 8.46
C TYR A 128 -17.36 -6.31 7.75
N ASP A 129 -18.36 -5.61 8.28
CA ASP A 129 -18.99 -4.46 7.61
C ASP A 129 -17.98 -3.40 7.17
N HIS A 130 -17.05 -3.00 8.03
CA HIS A 130 -16.01 -2.04 7.66
C HIS A 130 -15.08 -2.54 6.55
N MET A 131 -14.77 -3.84 6.48
CA MET A 131 -13.97 -4.38 5.39
C MET A 131 -14.73 -4.30 4.05
N ASP A 132 -16.03 -4.56 4.05
CA ASP A 132 -16.86 -4.44 2.85
C ASP A 132 -16.95 -2.98 2.38
N GLU A 133 -17.09 -2.03 3.31
CA GLU A 133 -17.05 -0.59 3.02
C GLU A 133 -15.71 -0.20 2.36
N TYR A 134 -14.59 -0.57 2.95
CA TYR A 134 -13.26 -0.30 2.40
C TYR A 134 -13.03 -0.93 1.01
N LEU A 135 -13.51 -2.16 0.81
CA LEU A 135 -13.40 -2.83 -0.48
C LEU A 135 -14.30 -2.18 -1.54
N ARG A 136 -15.48 -1.69 -1.17
CA ARG A 136 -16.38 -0.94 -2.06
C ARG A 136 -15.76 0.40 -2.45
N GLU A 137 -15.22 1.14 -1.50
CA GLU A 137 -14.52 2.39 -1.76
C GLU A 137 -13.33 2.14 -2.71
N TRP A 138 -12.47 1.18 -2.40
CA TRP A 138 -11.34 0.85 -3.26
C TRP A 138 -11.77 0.45 -4.67
N LYS A 139 -12.83 -0.34 -4.79
CA LYS A 139 -13.41 -0.69 -6.10
C LYS A 139 -13.85 0.55 -6.86
N LEU A 140 -14.57 1.46 -6.20
CA LEU A 140 -15.02 2.73 -6.78
C LEU A 140 -13.84 3.58 -7.28
N ARG A 141 -12.82 3.79 -6.45
CA ARG A 141 -11.61 4.56 -6.83
C ARG A 141 -10.92 3.96 -8.05
N ARG A 142 -10.81 2.64 -8.12
CA ARG A 142 -10.25 1.95 -9.29
C ARG A 142 -11.08 2.14 -10.56
N GLU A 143 -12.40 2.10 -10.46
CA GLU A 143 -13.30 2.36 -11.58
C GLU A 143 -13.19 3.81 -12.04
N GLN A 144 -13.06 4.76 -11.12
CA GLN A 144 -12.87 6.17 -11.43
C GLN A 144 -11.57 6.43 -12.23
N VAL A 145 -10.48 5.74 -11.90
CA VAL A 145 -9.25 5.82 -12.71
C VAL A 145 -9.45 5.20 -14.09
N LEU A 146 -10.11 4.04 -14.16
CA LEU A 146 -10.32 3.33 -15.44
C LEU A 146 -11.18 4.12 -16.43
N ASN A 147 -12.16 4.88 -15.94
CA ASN A 147 -13.02 5.73 -16.76
C ASN A 147 -12.57 7.19 -16.81
N HIS A 148 -11.36 7.49 -16.30
CA HIS A 148 -10.73 8.82 -16.30
C HIS A 148 -11.52 9.90 -15.54
N THR A 149 -12.31 9.53 -14.54
CA THR A 149 -13.01 10.47 -13.65
C THR A 149 -12.06 11.09 -12.64
N ILE A 150 -11.03 10.34 -12.23
CA ILE A 150 -9.90 10.83 -11.43
C ILE A 150 -8.58 10.47 -12.12
N THR A 151 -7.55 11.24 -11.82
CA THR A 151 -6.18 10.99 -12.30
C THR A 151 -5.49 9.87 -11.53
N VAL A 152 -4.37 9.37 -12.04
CA VAL A 152 -3.51 8.41 -11.32
C VAL A 152 -2.90 9.06 -10.09
N GLU A 153 -2.58 10.35 -10.17
CA GLU A 153 -2.02 11.14 -9.07
C GLU A 153 -3.03 11.26 -7.91
N GLU A 154 -4.29 11.60 -8.20
CA GLU A 154 -5.37 11.66 -7.21
C GLU A 154 -5.62 10.29 -6.56
N TYR A 155 -5.61 9.22 -7.34
CA TYR A 155 -5.70 7.86 -6.80
C TYR A 155 -4.49 7.52 -5.91
N THR A 156 -3.29 7.92 -6.32
CA THR A 156 -2.09 7.68 -5.52
C THR A 156 -2.13 8.45 -4.21
N GLU A 157 -2.61 9.70 -4.24
CA GLU A 157 -2.81 10.51 -3.04
C GLU A 157 -3.79 9.84 -2.06
N TRP A 158 -4.91 9.32 -2.57
CA TRP A 158 -5.84 8.55 -1.75
C TRP A 158 -5.19 7.31 -1.13
N VAL A 159 -4.43 6.52 -1.91
CA VAL A 159 -3.76 5.29 -1.42
C VAL A 159 -2.75 5.59 -0.31
N VAL A 160 -1.94 6.66 -0.45
CA VAL A 160 -0.87 6.95 0.52
C VAL A 160 -1.39 7.54 1.82
N ASN A 161 -2.58 8.12 1.82
CA ASN A 161 -3.22 8.70 3.00
C ASN A 161 -4.32 7.81 3.60
N TRP A 162 -4.66 6.68 2.94
CA TRP A 162 -5.65 5.76 3.50
C TRP A 162 -5.23 5.26 4.90
N PRO A 163 -6.11 5.14 5.91
CA PRO A 163 -7.57 5.29 5.85
C PRO A 163 -8.11 6.73 6.10
N ASP A 164 -7.26 7.72 6.32
CA ASP A 164 -7.65 9.07 6.71
C ASP A 164 -8.42 9.83 5.61
N THR A 165 -8.45 9.27 4.41
CA THR A 165 -9.19 9.78 3.23
C THR A 165 -10.45 8.99 2.91
N SER A 166 -10.84 8.04 3.77
CA SER A 166 -12.10 7.33 3.63
C SER A 166 -13.25 8.26 4.08
N ASP A 167 -14.21 8.50 3.19
CA ASP A 167 -15.42 9.29 3.44
C ASP A 167 -16.39 8.56 4.39
#